data_28549ddac01035144f930497c9b84bf1
#
_entry.id   28549ddac01035144f930497c9b84bf1
#
_cell.length_a   1.000
_cell.length_b   1.000
_cell.length_c   1.000
_cell.angle_alpha   90.00
_cell.angle_beta   90.00
_cell.angle_gamma   90.00
#
_symmetry.space_group_name_H-M   'P 1'
#
loop_
_entity.id
_entity.type
_entity.pdbx_description
1 polymer ?
#
loop_
_entity_poly.entity_id
_entity_poly.type
_entity_poly.pdbx_seq_one_letter_code
_entity_poly.pdbx_strand_id
1 'polypeptide(L)'
;MKKPYKSPTKAQLRNASNQSKDVIASWVKKSRKNLELSQEGLADIAGIDRKTINRIENGHFSPSIETLVRISVSLNSKIPVLV
;
A
#
# COMPACT_ATOMS: atom_id res chain seq x y z
N MET A 1 23.43 24.23 18.59
CA MET A 1 23.27 23.61 17.28
C MET A 1 21.88 22.99 17.16
N LYS A 2 21.16 23.30 16.10
CA LYS A 2 19.83 22.70 15.87
C LYS A 2 19.97 21.29 15.33
N LYS A 3 19.21 20.37 15.92
CA LYS A 3 19.17 19.00 15.41
C LYS A 3 18.31 18.96 14.15
N PRO A 4 18.73 18.22 13.09
CA PRO A 4 17.95 18.11 11.85
C PRO A 4 16.76 17.15 11.94
N TYR A 5 16.54 16.54 13.09
CA TYR A 5 15.49 15.54 13.31
C TYR A 5 14.65 15.90 14.51
N LYS A 6 13.45 15.35 14.55
CA LYS A 6 12.51 15.49 15.67
C LYS A 6 11.97 14.12 16.05
N SER A 7 11.67 13.93 17.34
CA SER A 7 10.92 12.76 17.76
C SER A 7 9.46 12.92 17.34
N PRO A 8 8.87 11.94 16.65
CA PRO A 8 7.49 12.07 16.22
C PRO A 8 6.52 11.96 17.39
N THR A 9 5.43 12.72 17.34
CA THR A 9 4.31 12.57 18.28
C THR A 9 3.42 11.39 17.84
N LYS A 10 2.58 10.92 18.76
CA LYS A 10 1.60 9.87 18.44
C LYS A 10 0.65 10.32 17.31
N ALA A 11 0.23 11.60 17.35
CA ALA A 11 -0.65 12.15 16.32
C ALA A 11 0.04 12.19 14.96
N GLN A 12 1.31 12.61 14.90
CA GLN A 12 2.09 12.64 13.66
C GLN A 12 2.26 11.24 13.08
N LEU A 13 2.59 10.25 13.92
CA LEU A 13 2.73 8.86 13.48
C LEU A 13 1.42 8.30 12.93
N ARG A 14 0.31 8.55 13.63
CA ARG A 14 -1.00 8.08 13.20
C ARG A 14 -1.42 8.72 11.88
N ASN A 15 -1.24 10.04 11.74
CA ASN A 15 -1.62 10.76 10.53
C ASN A 15 -0.78 10.31 9.33
N ALA A 16 0.54 10.20 9.49
CA ALA A 16 1.43 9.73 8.44
C ALA A 16 1.11 8.28 8.04
N SER A 17 0.84 7.42 9.01
CA SER A 17 0.46 6.03 8.77
C SER A 17 -0.85 5.94 7.98
N ASN A 18 -1.86 6.72 8.35
CA ASN A 18 -3.14 6.74 7.66
C ASN A 18 -2.99 7.26 6.23
N GLN A 19 -2.21 8.32 6.02
CA GLN A 19 -1.92 8.86 4.69
C GLN A 19 -1.21 7.82 3.83
N SER A 20 -0.24 7.11 4.38
CA SER A 20 0.50 6.07 3.67
C SER A 20 -0.43 4.93 3.25
N LYS A 21 -1.33 4.51 4.14
CA LYS A 21 -2.32 3.47 3.82
C LYS A 21 -3.26 3.91 2.71
N ASP A 22 -3.68 5.17 2.70
CA ASP A 22 -4.55 5.72 1.65
C ASP A 22 -3.84 5.78 0.30
N VAL A 23 -2.57 6.16 0.28
CA VAL A 23 -1.75 6.17 -0.94
C VAL A 23 -1.63 4.76 -1.51
N ILE A 24 -1.32 3.79 -0.67
CA ILE A 24 -1.20 2.39 -1.07
C ILE A 24 -2.54 1.86 -1.58
N ALA A 25 -3.63 2.11 -0.86
CA ALA A 25 -4.96 1.68 -1.22
C ALA A 25 -5.35 2.18 -2.62
N SER A 26 -5.14 3.46 -2.85
CA SER A 26 -5.45 4.11 -4.13
C SER A 26 -4.59 3.54 -5.27
N TRP A 27 -3.30 3.36 -5.02
CA TRP A 27 -2.36 2.81 -6.00
C TRP A 27 -2.75 1.40 -6.44
N VAL A 28 -3.01 0.51 -5.48
CA VAL A 28 -3.37 -0.88 -5.79
C VAL A 28 -4.68 -0.91 -6.58
N LYS A 29 -5.68 -0.20 -6.11
CA LYS A 29 -7.00 -0.19 -6.73
C LYS A 29 -6.97 0.36 -8.15
N LYS A 30 -6.33 1.51 -8.36
CA LYS A 30 -6.23 2.12 -9.70
C LYS A 30 -5.41 1.28 -10.65
N SER A 31 -4.25 0.79 -10.22
CA SER A 31 -3.38 -0.03 -11.06
C SER A 31 -4.06 -1.35 -11.44
N ARG A 32 -4.77 -1.96 -10.48
CA ARG A 32 -5.52 -3.19 -10.73
C ARG A 32 -6.62 -2.97 -11.77
N LYS A 33 -7.41 -1.93 -11.59
CA LYS A 33 -8.50 -1.61 -12.51
C LYS A 33 -8.02 -1.25 -13.91
N ASN A 34 -6.87 -0.57 -14.01
CA ASN A 34 -6.27 -0.25 -15.30
C ASN A 34 -5.90 -1.51 -16.09
N LEU A 35 -5.59 -2.60 -15.41
CA LEU A 35 -5.30 -3.88 -16.02
C LEU A 35 -6.53 -4.78 -16.14
N GLU A 36 -7.70 -4.25 -15.79
CA GLU A 36 -8.96 -4.99 -15.83
C GLU A 36 -8.94 -6.26 -14.98
N LEU A 37 -8.19 -6.24 -13.87
CA LEU A 37 -8.11 -7.36 -12.94
C LEU A 37 -9.12 -7.19 -11.81
N SER A 38 -9.74 -8.32 -11.42
CA SER A 38 -10.49 -8.39 -10.17
C SER A 38 -9.53 -8.45 -8.98
N GLN A 39 -10.03 -8.24 -7.76
CA GLN A 39 -9.22 -8.46 -6.56
C GLN A 39 -8.71 -9.89 -6.50
N GLU A 40 -9.55 -10.87 -6.82
CA GLU A 40 -9.16 -12.27 -6.86
C GLU A 40 -8.10 -12.53 -7.91
N GLY A 41 -8.25 -11.93 -9.10
CA GLY A 41 -7.27 -12.05 -10.17
C GLY A 41 -5.90 -11.53 -9.77
N LEU A 42 -5.84 -10.36 -9.13
CA LEU A 42 -4.58 -9.84 -8.62
C LEU A 42 -4.02 -10.74 -7.52
N ALA A 43 -4.86 -11.21 -6.61
CA ALA A 43 -4.44 -12.09 -5.52
C ALA A 43 -3.79 -13.36 -6.07
N ASP A 44 -4.39 -13.96 -7.07
CA ASP A 44 -3.86 -15.18 -7.70
C ASP A 44 -2.51 -14.94 -8.36
N ILE A 45 -2.37 -13.85 -9.12
CA ILE A 45 -1.11 -13.51 -9.80
C ILE A 45 -0.01 -13.20 -8.77
N ALA A 46 -0.33 -12.42 -7.75
CA ALA A 46 0.66 -11.98 -6.76
C ALA A 46 0.97 -13.04 -5.70
N GLY A 47 0.20 -14.11 -5.64
CA GLY A 47 0.36 -15.12 -4.60
C GLY A 47 -0.02 -14.60 -3.22
N ILE A 48 -1.07 -13.77 -3.17
CA ILE A 48 -1.58 -13.14 -1.94
C ILE A 48 -3.04 -13.52 -1.77
N ASP A 49 -3.50 -13.60 -0.52
CA ASP A 49 -4.90 -13.87 -0.22
C ASP A 49 -5.78 -12.69 -0.67
N ARG A 50 -6.94 -12.99 -1.27
CA ARG A 50 -7.90 -11.97 -1.71
C ARG A 50 -8.34 -11.05 -0.57
N LYS A 51 -8.52 -11.59 0.64
CA LYS A 51 -8.87 -10.78 1.82
C LYS A 51 -7.82 -9.71 2.12
N THR A 52 -6.55 -10.05 1.92
CA THR A 52 -5.44 -9.12 2.11
C THR A 52 -5.50 -8.00 1.08
N ILE A 53 -5.75 -8.33 -0.19
CA ILE A 53 -5.93 -7.31 -1.24
C ILE A 53 -7.09 -6.38 -0.88
N ASN A 54 -8.23 -6.94 -0.46
CA ASN A 54 -9.38 -6.14 -0.07
C ASN A 54 -9.08 -5.19 1.09
N ARG A 55 -8.39 -5.68 2.13
CA ARG A 55 -7.99 -4.86 3.28
C ARG A 55 -7.04 -3.73 2.88
N ILE A 56 -6.10 -4.01 1.99
CA ILE A 56 -5.16 -3.00 1.49
C ILE A 56 -5.94 -1.91 0.75
N GLU A 57 -6.83 -2.29 -0.15
CA GLU A 57 -7.62 -1.34 -0.96
C GLU A 57 -8.59 -0.51 -0.12
N ASN A 58 -9.00 -1.01 1.04
CA ASN A 58 -9.85 -0.28 1.97
C ASN A 58 -9.08 0.59 2.96
N GLY A 59 -7.75 0.58 2.89
CA GLY A 59 -6.92 1.40 3.77
C GLY A 59 -6.87 0.91 5.22
N HIS A 60 -7.26 -0.34 5.48
CA HIS A 60 -7.32 -0.89 6.84
C HIS A 60 -6.11 -1.75 7.21
N PHE A 61 -5.13 -1.83 6.32
CA PHE A 61 -4.04 -2.78 6.48
C PHE A 61 -2.71 -2.17 6.05
N SER A 62 -1.67 -2.41 6.85
CA SER A 62 -0.30 -2.02 6.50
C SER A 62 0.41 -3.26 5.94
N PRO A 63 0.56 -3.37 4.62
CA PRO A 63 1.22 -4.53 4.04
C PRO A 63 2.71 -4.54 4.36
N SER A 64 3.29 -5.75 4.39
CA SER A 64 4.73 -5.91 4.49
C SER A 64 5.41 -5.44 3.20
N ILE A 65 6.71 -5.20 3.27
CA ILE A 65 7.52 -4.86 2.09
C ILE A 65 7.38 -5.98 1.04
N GLU A 66 7.46 -7.24 1.46
CA GLU A 66 7.31 -8.36 0.54
C GLU A 66 5.96 -8.33 -0.20
N THR A 67 4.88 -8.07 0.52
CA THR A 67 3.55 -7.95 -0.08
C THR A 67 3.51 -6.80 -1.09
N LEU A 68 4.07 -5.65 -0.75
CA LEU A 68 4.14 -4.49 -1.66
C LEU A 68 4.93 -4.83 -2.93
N VAL A 69 6.05 -5.52 -2.80
CA VAL A 69 6.88 -5.92 -3.94
C VAL A 69 6.13 -6.90 -4.83
N ARG A 70 5.44 -7.89 -4.25
CA ARG A 70 4.62 -8.83 -5.01
C ARG A 70 3.56 -8.13 -5.83
N ILE A 71 2.87 -7.17 -5.24
CA ILE A 71 1.84 -6.38 -5.92
C ILE A 71 2.47 -5.52 -7.02
N SER A 72 3.57 -4.83 -6.72
CA SER A 72 4.27 -3.97 -7.67
C SER A 72 4.71 -4.74 -8.92
N VAL A 73 5.31 -5.89 -8.73
CA VAL A 73 5.75 -6.75 -9.85
C VAL A 73 4.54 -7.25 -10.64
N SER A 74 3.49 -7.71 -9.95
CA SER A 74 2.29 -8.22 -10.61
C SER A 74 1.57 -7.17 -11.44
N LEU A 75 1.52 -5.93 -10.95
CA LEU A 75 0.89 -4.81 -11.63
C LEU A 75 1.81 -4.09 -12.61
N ASN A 76 3.09 -4.45 -12.65
CA ASN A 76 4.12 -3.74 -13.40
C ASN A 76 4.04 -2.23 -13.11
N SER A 77 3.94 -1.89 -11.85
CA SER A 77 3.75 -0.52 -11.39
C SER A 77 4.65 -0.26 -10.18
N LYS A 78 5.34 0.87 -10.18
CA LYS A 78 6.25 1.22 -9.09
C LYS A 78 5.48 1.50 -7.81
N ILE A 79 6.05 1.07 -6.69
CA ILE A 79 5.52 1.39 -5.37
C ILE A 79 5.57 2.92 -5.19
N PRO A 80 4.46 3.55 -4.76
CA PRO A 80 4.43 5.00 -4.61
C PRO A 80 5.28 5.48 -3.43
N VAL A 81 5.67 6.75 -3.47
CA VAL A 81 6.32 7.41 -2.34
C VAL A 81 5.27 7.65 -1.25
N LEU A 82 5.57 7.24 -0.02
CA LEU A 82 4.60 7.24 1.08
C LEU A 82 4.70 8.47 1.99
N VAL A 83 5.86 9.09 2.03
CA VAL A 83 6.10 10.24 2.93
C VAL A 83 6.82 11.35 2.17
#